data_a83343500cda1c6c964f17e8e6a4b685
#
_entry.id   a83343500cda1c6c964f17e8e6a4b685
#
_cell.length_a   1.000
_cell.length_b   1.000
_cell.length_c   1.000
_cell.angle_alpha   90.00
_cell.angle_beta   90.00
_cell.angle_gamma   90.00
#
_symmetry.space_group_name_H-M   'P 1'
#
loop_
_entity.id
_entity.type
_entity.pdbx_description
1 polymer ?
#
loop_
_entity_poly.entity_id
_entity_poly.type
_entity_poly.pdbx_seq_one_letter_code
_entity_poly.pdbx_strand_id
1 'polypeptide(L)'
;GDFCLSVKEKEMIDTVKASFKNVIVILNVGGMVDTSWFAYDNQIQSALLALQGGMEGGLAAAELLVGDGNPSGKTVDTFAKSLDDYPSTYNFHESRDYVDYTDDIYVGYRYFETIPGAAEKVVYPFGYGLSYTTFDVETVSAGVVNSNCTSEANKLYAKVRVTNTGKFSGKEVVQVYIAKPQGKLGKPAKELAAFEKTRELQPGESQLMILTWEINDMASYDDL
;
A
#
# COMPACT_ATOMS: atom_id res chain seq x y z
N GLY A 1 -14.17 -15.52 4.11
CA GLY A 1 -14.71 -14.49 5.00
C GLY A 1 -15.43 -13.45 4.18
N ASP A 2 -16.35 -12.76 4.79
CA ASP A 2 -17.13 -11.74 4.10
C ASP A 2 -16.34 -10.42 4.05
N PHE A 3 -16.55 -9.64 2.99
CA PHE A 3 -15.93 -8.32 2.85
C PHE A 3 -16.45 -7.36 3.94
N CYS A 4 -17.74 -7.39 4.23
CA CYS A 4 -18.38 -6.53 5.21
C CYS A 4 -18.47 -7.19 6.59
N LEU A 5 -18.59 -6.34 7.62
CA LEU A 5 -18.90 -6.77 8.98
C LEU A 5 -20.24 -7.51 9.05
N SER A 6 -20.30 -8.59 9.79
CA SER A 6 -21.53 -9.26 10.19
C SER A 6 -22.35 -8.39 11.14
N VAL A 7 -23.64 -8.73 11.31
CA VAL A 7 -24.52 -8.04 12.28
C VAL A 7 -23.95 -8.10 13.71
N LYS A 8 -23.36 -9.25 14.08
CA LYS A 8 -22.78 -9.46 15.41
C LYS A 8 -21.54 -8.61 15.67
N GLU A 9 -20.70 -8.46 14.66
CA GLU A 9 -19.51 -7.59 14.73
C GLU A 9 -19.93 -6.12 14.87
N LYS A 10 -20.93 -5.68 14.13
CA LYS A 10 -21.47 -4.31 14.27
C LYS A 10 -22.01 -4.05 15.67
N GLU A 11 -22.82 -4.96 16.23
CA GLU A 11 -23.35 -4.88 17.59
C GLU A 11 -22.20 -4.81 18.63
N MET A 12 -21.16 -5.61 18.44
CA MET A 12 -19.97 -5.59 19.30
C MET A 12 -19.26 -4.23 19.25
N ILE A 13 -19.00 -3.71 18.05
CA ILE A 13 -18.34 -2.42 17.86
C ILE A 13 -19.15 -1.29 18.50
N ASP A 14 -20.46 -1.26 18.31
CA ASP A 14 -21.34 -0.25 18.89
C ASP A 14 -21.31 -0.31 20.43
N THR A 15 -21.29 -1.52 20.99
CA THR A 15 -21.18 -1.74 22.45
C THR A 15 -19.84 -1.23 22.99
N VAL A 16 -18.74 -1.53 22.29
CA VAL A 16 -17.40 -1.07 22.68
C VAL A 16 -17.31 0.45 22.61
N LYS A 17 -17.79 1.07 21.54
CA LYS A 17 -17.80 2.54 21.37
C LYS A 17 -18.63 3.23 22.47
N ALA A 18 -19.76 2.65 22.85
CA ALA A 18 -20.59 3.17 23.93
C ALA A 18 -19.94 3.05 25.32
N SER A 19 -19.04 2.08 25.50
CA SER A 19 -18.46 1.73 26.80
C SER A 19 -17.07 2.34 27.04
N PHE A 20 -16.33 2.66 25.97
CA PHE A 20 -14.93 3.09 26.05
C PHE A 20 -14.69 4.40 25.28
N LYS A 21 -13.86 5.25 25.87
CA LYS A 21 -13.47 6.53 25.26
C LYS A 21 -12.43 6.35 24.16
N ASN A 22 -11.52 5.42 24.34
CA ASN A 22 -10.43 5.15 23.39
C ASN A 22 -10.64 3.77 22.78
N VAL A 23 -10.84 3.73 21.47
CA VAL A 23 -11.07 2.50 20.71
C VAL A 23 -10.01 2.38 19.65
N ILE A 24 -9.31 1.26 19.63
CA ILE A 24 -8.32 0.88 18.64
C ILE A 24 -8.81 -0.39 17.94
N VAL A 25 -8.80 -0.41 16.62
CA VAL A 25 -9.18 -1.57 15.83
C VAL A 25 -7.93 -2.35 15.44
N ILE A 26 -7.97 -3.67 15.63
CA ILE A 26 -6.93 -4.58 15.11
C ILE A 26 -7.60 -5.50 14.10
N LEU A 27 -7.16 -5.42 12.85
CA LEU A 27 -7.64 -6.25 11.76
C LEU A 27 -6.72 -7.46 11.58
N ASN A 28 -7.18 -8.63 12.01
CA ASN A 28 -6.52 -9.91 11.76
C ASN A 28 -7.26 -10.60 10.60
N VAL A 29 -6.91 -10.21 9.38
CA VAL A 29 -7.57 -10.63 8.15
C VAL A 29 -6.55 -11.10 7.12
N GLY A 30 -6.99 -11.97 6.19
CA GLY A 30 -6.12 -12.52 5.15
C GLY A 30 -6.12 -11.74 3.84
N GLY A 31 -6.89 -10.66 3.74
CA GLY A 31 -7.04 -9.88 2.52
C GLY A 31 -7.82 -8.59 2.77
N MET A 32 -8.34 -8.02 1.70
CA MET A 32 -9.11 -6.77 1.74
C MET A 32 -10.47 -6.98 2.42
N VAL A 33 -10.86 -6.03 3.25
CA VAL A 33 -12.16 -5.94 3.92
C VAL A 33 -12.67 -4.51 3.85
N ASP A 34 -13.95 -4.31 4.11
CA ASP A 34 -14.50 -2.98 4.28
C ASP A 34 -13.82 -2.28 5.47
N THR A 35 -13.19 -1.15 5.20
CA THR A 35 -12.52 -0.31 6.19
C THR A 35 -13.26 1.00 6.42
N SER A 36 -14.32 1.27 5.67
CA SER A 36 -15.06 2.53 5.71
C SER A 36 -15.72 2.79 7.06
N TRP A 37 -16.09 1.73 7.78
CA TRP A 37 -16.78 1.81 9.07
C TRP A 37 -15.93 2.39 10.20
N PHE A 38 -14.59 2.32 10.12
CA PHE A 38 -13.70 2.97 11.09
C PHE A 38 -12.95 4.17 10.52
N ALA A 39 -12.71 4.21 9.20
CA ALA A 39 -11.92 5.27 8.57
C ALA A 39 -12.54 6.66 8.74
N TYR A 40 -13.86 6.72 8.86
CA TYR A 40 -14.62 7.97 8.99
C TYR A 40 -15.28 8.13 10.36
N ASP A 41 -14.99 7.25 11.32
CA ASP A 41 -15.59 7.25 12.66
C ASP A 41 -14.66 7.92 13.68
N ASN A 42 -15.05 9.11 14.15
CA ASN A 42 -14.28 9.90 15.12
C ASN A 42 -14.18 9.24 16.53
N GLN A 43 -14.95 8.20 16.82
CA GLN A 43 -14.87 7.45 18.06
C GLN A 43 -13.80 6.36 18.02
N ILE A 44 -13.25 6.06 16.83
CA ILE A 44 -12.17 5.10 16.62
C ILE A 44 -10.88 5.89 16.34
N GLN A 45 -9.93 5.83 17.26
CA GLN A 45 -8.72 6.66 17.22
C GLN A 45 -7.66 6.13 16.29
N SER A 46 -7.57 4.81 16.12
CA SER A 46 -6.60 4.20 15.22
C SER A 46 -7.01 2.78 14.81
N ALA A 47 -6.38 2.31 13.74
CA ALA A 47 -6.51 0.93 13.29
C ALA A 47 -5.14 0.35 12.96
N LEU A 48 -4.92 -0.92 13.33
CA LEU A 48 -3.75 -1.71 12.99
C LEU A 48 -4.17 -2.84 12.06
N LEU A 49 -3.68 -2.82 10.82
CA LEU A 49 -3.80 -3.94 9.89
C LEU A 49 -2.69 -4.95 10.22
N ALA A 50 -3.03 -5.93 11.06
CA ALA A 50 -2.08 -6.93 11.55
C ALA A 50 -1.89 -8.10 10.56
N LEU A 51 -2.81 -8.23 9.58
CA LEU A 51 -2.85 -9.39 8.67
C LEU A 51 -2.84 -10.71 9.44
N GLN A 52 -2.13 -11.71 8.95
CA GLN A 52 -1.96 -13.02 9.58
C GLN A 52 -0.55 -13.13 10.14
N GLY A 53 -0.35 -12.65 11.36
CA GLY A 53 0.97 -12.43 11.98
C GLY A 53 1.75 -13.68 12.43
N GLY A 54 1.22 -14.90 12.23
CA GLY A 54 1.87 -16.12 12.67
C GLY A 54 1.92 -16.26 14.20
N MET A 55 2.86 -17.09 14.70
CA MET A 55 2.96 -17.42 16.13
C MET A 55 3.28 -16.21 17.01
N GLU A 56 4.10 -15.29 16.54
CA GLU A 56 4.52 -14.09 17.28
C GLU A 56 3.64 -12.86 16.99
N GLY A 57 2.58 -13.03 16.19
CA GLY A 57 1.72 -11.93 15.75
C GLY A 57 1.05 -11.17 16.90
N GLY A 58 0.65 -11.87 17.95
CA GLY A 58 0.08 -11.25 19.14
C GLY A 58 1.09 -10.40 19.91
N LEU A 59 2.32 -10.89 20.07
CA LEU A 59 3.40 -10.14 20.71
C LEU A 59 3.76 -8.90 19.89
N ALA A 60 3.97 -9.06 18.59
CA ALA A 60 4.28 -7.93 17.70
C ALA A 60 3.19 -6.85 17.70
N ALA A 61 1.92 -7.25 17.69
CA ALA A 61 0.81 -6.29 17.81
C ALA A 61 0.82 -5.56 19.16
N ALA A 62 1.08 -6.27 20.25
CA ALA A 62 1.18 -5.67 21.59
C ALA A 62 2.33 -4.67 21.68
N GLU A 63 3.52 -5.00 21.18
CA GLU A 63 4.68 -4.10 21.14
C GLU A 63 4.39 -2.81 20.36
N LEU A 64 3.68 -2.90 19.23
CA LEU A 64 3.24 -1.72 18.50
C LEU A 64 2.25 -0.88 19.31
N LEU A 65 1.27 -1.51 19.99
CA LEU A 65 0.25 -0.78 20.75
C LEU A 65 0.81 -0.05 21.97
N VAL A 66 1.84 -0.60 22.63
CA VAL A 66 2.49 0.05 23.78
C VAL A 66 3.62 0.99 23.38
N GLY A 67 4.01 1.01 22.10
CA GLY A 67 5.04 1.89 21.58
C GLY A 67 6.48 1.36 21.70
N ASP A 68 6.66 0.08 22.04
CA ASP A 68 7.98 -0.58 22.05
C ASP A 68 8.50 -0.82 20.62
N GLY A 69 7.57 -0.94 19.65
CA GLY A 69 7.83 -0.98 18.22
C GLY A 69 7.22 0.21 17.49
N ASN A 70 7.80 0.58 16.36
CA ASN A 70 7.26 1.61 15.46
C ASN A 70 6.78 0.97 14.15
N PRO A 71 5.48 1.08 13.78
CA PRO A 71 4.97 0.51 12.55
C PRO A 71 5.64 1.16 11.33
N SER A 72 5.99 0.34 10.35
CA SER A 72 6.61 0.76 9.08
C SER A 72 6.07 -0.01 7.88
N GLY A 73 5.01 -0.77 8.07
CA GLY A 73 4.31 -1.49 7.01
C GLY A 73 3.53 -0.53 6.11
N LYS A 74 3.39 -0.91 4.84
CA LYS A 74 2.54 -0.23 3.87
C LYS A 74 1.53 -1.23 3.31
N THR A 75 0.33 -0.73 2.98
CA THR A 75 -0.70 -1.57 2.34
C THR A 75 -0.20 -2.09 1.00
N VAL A 76 -0.43 -3.37 0.75
CA VAL A 76 -0.07 -4.06 -0.51
C VAL A 76 -1.26 -4.13 -1.47
N ASP A 77 -2.41 -3.64 -1.02
CA ASP A 77 -3.65 -3.56 -1.77
C ASP A 77 -4.26 -2.16 -1.64
N THR A 78 -5.18 -1.83 -2.56
CA THR A 78 -6.03 -0.64 -2.47
C THR A 78 -7.33 -1.02 -1.79
N PHE A 79 -7.67 -0.37 -0.67
CA PHE A 79 -8.91 -0.58 0.05
C PHE A 79 -9.97 0.38 -0.46
N ALA A 80 -10.98 -0.13 -1.15
CA ALA A 80 -12.10 0.65 -1.64
C ALA A 80 -13.26 0.70 -0.63
N LYS A 81 -14.20 1.61 -0.87
CA LYS A 81 -15.38 1.82 -0.01
C LYS A 81 -16.39 0.68 -0.07
N SER A 82 -16.46 0.00 -1.20
CA SER A 82 -17.39 -1.11 -1.45
C SER A 82 -16.71 -2.22 -2.25
N LEU A 83 -17.19 -3.43 -2.09
CA LEU A 83 -16.80 -4.56 -2.93
C LEU A 83 -17.13 -4.30 -4.41
N ASP A 84 -18.24 -3.60 -4.68
CA ASP A 84 -18.67 -3.24 -6.04
C ASP A 84 -17.75 -2.21 -6.73
N ASP A 85 -16.83 -1.63 -6.00
CA ASP A 85 -15.84 -0.70 -6.55
C ASP A 85 -14.66 -1.39 -7.25
N TYR A 86 -14.52 -2.72 -7.06
CA TYR A 86 -13.50 -3.52 -7.73
C TYR A 86 -14.06 -4.10 -9.03
N PRO A 87 -13.37 -3.94 -10.18
CA PRO A 87 -13.88 -4.39 -11.48
C PRO A 87 -14.25 -5.86 -11.53
N SER A 88 -13.43 -6.73 -10.93
CA SER A 88 -13.61 -8.18 -10.92
C SER A 88 -14.79 -8.68 -10.08
N THR A 89 -15.40 -7.85 -9.26
CA THR A 89 -16.54 -8.27 -8.40
C THR A 89 -17.68 -8.84 -9.17
N TYR A 90 -17.96 -8.31 -10.36
CA TYR A 90 -19.14 -8.69 -11.16
C TYR A 90 -18.98 -10.02 -11.89
N ASN A 91 -17.76 -10.50 -12.12
CA ASN A 91 -17.51 -11.72 -12.86
C ASN A 91 -16.70 -12.79 -12.12
N PHE A 92 -16.30 -12.52 -10.88
CA PHE A 92 -15.50 -13.46 -10.06
C PHE A 92 -16.17 -14.84 -9.88
N HIS A 93 -17.49 -14.90 -9.90
CA HIS A 93 -18.29 -16.12 -9.78
C HIS A 93 -19.18 -16.39 -11.01
N GLU A 94 -18.83 -15.83 -12.16
CA GLU A 94 -19.62 -15.92 -13.38
C GLU A 94 -19.82 -17.35 -13.88
N SER A 95 -18.78 -18.18 -13.78
CA SER A 95 -18.81 -19.58 -14.17
C SER A 95 -18.10 -20.47 -13.16
N ARG A 96 -18.42 -21.78 -13.18
CA ARG A 96 -17.66 -22.81 -12.45
C ARG A 96 -16.46 -23.31 -13.23
N ASP A 97 -16.44 -23.10 -14.53
CA ASP A 97 -15.48 -23.69 -15.45
C ASP A 97 -14.41 -22.70 -15.94
N TYR A 98 -14.69 -21.40 -15.86
CA TYR A 98 -13.75 -20.35 -16.27
C TYR A 98 -13.97 -19.06 -15.48
N VAL A 99 -12.96 -18.20 -15.49
CA VAL A 99 -13.00 -16.81 -15.02
C VAL A 99 -12.29 -15.93 -16.05
N ASP A 100 -12.96 -14.88 -16.49
CA ASP A 100 -12.36 -13.87 -17.35
C ASP A 100 -11.65 -12.83 -16.49
N TYR A 101 -10.37 -12.57 -16.80
CA TYR A 101 -9.56 -11.56 -16.10
C TYR A 101 -9.89 -10.15 -16.62
N THR A 102 -11.02 -9.60 -16.17
CA THR A 102 -11.54 -8.29 -16.64
C THR A 102 -10.69 -7.10 -16.21
N ASP A 103 -9.86 -7.27 -15.18
CA ASP A 103 -8.97 -6.21 -14.72
C ASP A 103 -7.84 -5.91 -15.71
N ASP A 104 -7.46 -6.91 -16.52
CA ASP A 104 -6.38 -6.80 -17.50
C ASP A 104 -5.11 -6.18 -16.87
N ILE A 105 -4.52 -5.16 -17.49
CA ILE A 105 -3.36 -4.42 -16.96
C ILE A 105 -3.73 -3.49 -15.79
N TYR A 106 -5.02 -3.23 -15.59
CA TYR A 106 -5.53 -2.31 -14.56
C TYR A 106 -5.85 -3.02 -13.25
N VAL A 107 -4.91 -3.82 -12.74
CA VAL A 107 -5.06 -4.52 -11.47
C VAL A 107 -4.78 -3.59 -10.28
N GLY A 108 -5.63 -3.61 -9.26
CA GLY A 108 -5.44 -2.91 -8.00
C GLY A 108 -5.28 -1.40 -8.16
N TYR A 109 -4.22 -0.81 -7.61
CA TYR A 109 -3.98 0.64 -7.66
C TYR A 109 -3.90 1.21 -9.08
N ARG A 110 -3.51 0.39 -10.08
CA ARG A 110 -3.45 0.80 -11.48
C ARG A 110 -4.83 1.19 -12.00
N TYR A 111 -5.87 0.46 -11.59
CA TYR A 111 -7.27 0.81 -11.89
C TYR A 111 -7.66 2.11 -11.21
N PHE A 112 -7.51 2.16 -9.88
CA PHE A 112 -8.00 3.29 -9.09
C PHE A 112 -7.32 4.61 -9.42
N GLU A 113 -6.08 4.59 -9.88
CA GLU A 113 -5.33 5.79 -10.22
C GLU A 113 -5.38 6.17 -11.72
N THR A 114 -5.92 5.29 -12.56
CA THR A 114 -6.00 5.53 -14.01
C THR A 114 -7.41 5.83 -14.48
N ILE A 115 -8.39 5.11 -13.97
CA ILE A 115 -9.76 5.23 -14.46
C ILE A 115 -10.45 6.46 -13.84
N PRO A 116 -11.03 7.36 -14.65
CA PRO A 116 -11.68 8.56 -14.16
C PRO A 116 -12.76 8.26 -13.10
N GLY A 117 -12.70 8.94 -11.96
CA GLY A 117 -13.63 8.77 -10.85
C GLY A 117 -13.34 7.57 -9.94
N ALA A 118 -12.44 6.66 -10.31
CA ALA A 118 -12.10 5.50 -9.47
C ALA A 118 -11.34 5.90 -8.19
N ALA A 119 -10.50 6.93 -8.23
CA ALA A 119 -9.76 7.42 -7.07
C ALA A 119 -10.67 7.88 -5.91
N GLU A 120 -11.86 8.38 -6.21
CA GLU A 120 -12.84 8.83 -5.21
C GLU A 120 -13.43 7.68 -4.40
N LYS A 121 -13.29 6.46 -4.89
CA LYS A 121 -13.77 5.22 -4.27
C LYS A 121 -12.77 4.64 -3.25
N VAL A 122 -11.56 5.15 -3.19
CA VAL A 122 -10.48 4.63 -2.34
C VAL A 122 -10.61 5.16 -0.92
N VAL A 123 -10.50 4.26 0.07
CA VAL A 123 -10.36 4.58 1.50
C VAL A 123 -8.88 4.66 1.85
N TYR A 124 -8.12 3.59 1.58
CA TYR A 124 -6.67 3.55 1.76
C TYR A 124 -5.99 3.11 0.46
N PRO A 125 -5.12 3.93 -0.12
CA PRO A 125 -4.42 3.58 -1.34
C PRO A 125 -3.37 2.50 -1.11
N PHE A 126 -2.95 1.84 -2.17
CA PHE A 126 -1.74 1.02 -2.19
C PHE A 126 -0.53 1.83 -1.70
N GLY A 127 0.30 1.22 -0.86
CA GLY A 127 1.47 1.88 -0.31
C GLY A 127 1.19 2.82 0.86
N TYR A 128 -0.04 2.87 1.37
CA TYR A 128 -0.39 3.67 2.55
C TYR A 128 0.08 3.00 3.85
N GLY A 129 0.50 3.81 4.81
CA GLY A 129 0.82 3.35 6.16
C GLY A 129 1.42 4.48 6.98
N LEU A 130 0.99 4.59 8.23
CA LEU A 130 1.46 5.59 9.17
C LEU A 130 2.61 5.04 10.03
N SER A 131 3.33 5.95 10.66
CA SER A 131 4.40 5.69 11.62
C SER A 131 4.19 6.57 12.85
N TYR A 132 4.81 6.24 13.97
CA TYR A 132 4.85 7.11 15.16
C TYR A 132 5.84 8.26 15.01
N THR A 133 6.60 8.28 13.93
CA THR A 133 7.51 9.37 13.56
C THR A 133 7.15 9.89 12.16
N THR A 134 7.82 10.94 11.73
CA THR A 134 7.63 11.53 10.39
C THR A 134 8.93 11.46 9.60
N PHE A 135 8.80 11.38 8.27
CA PHE A 135 9.94 11.34 7.38
C PHE A 135 9.81 12.39 6.29
N ASP A 136 10.93 12.97 5.92
CA ASP A 136 11.08 13.73 4.69
C ASP A 136 11.74 12.84 3.63
N VAL A 137 11.18 12.82 2.42
CA VAL A 137 11.65 11.99 1.31
C VAL A 137 11.96 12.88 0.13
N GLU A 138 13.26 13.09 -0.10
CA GLU A 138 13.78 13.96 -1.14
C GLU A 138 14.37 13.15 -2.30
N THR A 139 13.91 13.38 -3.53
CA THR A 139 14.56 12.85 -4.74
C THR A 139 15.79 13.70 -5.07
N VAL A 140 16.96 13.13 -4.85
CA VAL A 140 18.24 13.81 -5.10
C VAL A 140 18.58 13.82 -6.59
N SER A 141 18.41 12.68 -7.26
CA SER A 141 18.60 12.54 -8.72
C SER A 141 17.92 11.29 -9.24
N ALA A 142 17.59 11.26 -10.50
CA ALA A 142 17.14 10.08 -11.22
C ALA A 142 17.70 10.11 -12.66
N GLY A 143 17.87 8.94 -13.25
CA GLY A 143 18.40 8.86 -14.60
C GLY A 143 18.75 7.45 -15.04
N VAL A 144 19.53 7.37 -16.12
CA VAL A 144 20.05 6.11 -16.66
C VAL A 144 21.40 5.81 -15.99
N VAL A 145 21.62 4.55 -15.63
CA VAL A 145 22.92 4.11 -15.13
C VAL A 145 23.91 4.12 -16.29
N ASN A 146 24.85 5.07 -16.28
CA ASN A 146 25.94 5.11 -17.24
C ASN A 146 27.02 4.12 -16.82
N SER A 147 26.98 2.92 -17.37
CA SER A 147 27.99 1.90 -17.14
C SER A 147 28.66 1.48 -18.47
N ASN A 148 29.98 1.41 -18.43
CA ASN A 148 30.74 0.81 -19.51
C ASN A 148 30.65 -0.73 -19.55
N CYS A 149 29.97 -1.32 -18.54
CA CYS A 149 29.70 -2.75 -18.47
C CYS A 149 28.35 -3.04 -19.12
N THR A 150 28.31 -3.99 -20.04
CA THR A 150 27.11 -4.36 -20.81
C THR A 150 25.94 -4.84 -19.95
N SER A 151 26.19 -5.38 -18.76
CA SER A 151 25.16 -5.84 -17.81
C SER A 151 24.41 -4.73 -17.07
N GLU A 152 24.93 -3.50 -17.07
CA GLU A 152 24.34 -2.36 -16.37
C GLU A 152 23.75 -1.31 -17.32
N ALA A 153 23.96 -1.48 -18.64
CA ALA A 153 23.67 -0.46 -19.65
C ALA A 153 22.17 -0.15 -19.84
N ASN A 154 21.27 -1.00 -19.30
CA ASN A 154 19.83 -0.88 -19.47
C ASN A 154 19.10 -0.62 -18.14
N LYS A 155 19.79 -0.08 -17.14
CA LYS A 155 19.16 0.22 -15.84
C LYS A 155 18.86 1.69 -15.68
N LEU A 156 17.76 1.95 -15.02
CA LEU A 156 17.40 3.26 -14.48
C LEU A 156 17.69 3.29 -12.98
N TYR A 157 17.86 4.47 -12.44
CA TYR A 157 18.03 4.67 -11.02
C TYR A 157 17.25 5.87 -10.50
N ALA A 158 16.88 5.79 -9.23
CA ALA A 158 16.46 6.92 -8.40
C ALA A 158 17.33 6.97 -7.15
N LYS A 159 17.94 8.11 -6.89
CA LYS A 159 18.70 8.39 -5.68
C LYS A 159 17.84 9.24 -4.76
N VAL A 160 17.52 8.69 -3.59
CA VAL A 160 16.55 9.28 -2.67
C VAL A 160 17.19 9.43 -1.30
N ARG A 161 17.02 10.61 -0.68
CA ARG A 161 17.39 10.84 0.71
C ARG A 161 16.12 10.75 1.55
N VAL A 162 16.16 9.90 2.57
CA VAL A 162 15.11 9.81 3.60
C VAL A 162 15.67 10.33 4.90
N THR A 163 14.98 11.29 5.52
CA THR A 163 15.36 11.87 6.80
C THR A 163 14.23 11.67 7.81
N ASN A 164 14.54 11.11 8.97
CA ASN A 164 13.58 11.07 10.07
C ASN A 164 13.46 12.48 10.69
N THR A 165 12.33 13.12 10.48
CA THR A 165 12.03 14.48 10.97
C THR A 165 11.22 14.49 12.27
N GLY A 166 10.82 13.30 12.75
CA GLY A 166 10.01 13.17 13.96
C GLY A 166 10.83 12.93 15.22
N LYS A 167 10.16 12.39 16.24
CA LYS A 167 10.72 12.26 17.59
C LYS A 167 11.09 10.83 17.98
N PHE A 168 10.66 9.83 17.22
CA PHE A 168 10.90 8.42 17.50
C PHE A 168 11.75 7.79 16.40
N SER A 169 12.53 6.77 16.74
CA SER A 169 13.20 5.96 15.74
C SER A 169 12.18 5.23 14.87
N GLY A 170 12.50 5.00 13.60
CA GLY A 170 11.58 4.34 12.70
C GLY A 170 12.18 4.05 11.33
N LYS A 171 11.39 3.35 10.52
CA LYS A 171 11.75 2.98 9.14
C LYS A 171 10.69 3.50 8.18
N GLU A 172 11.13 3.89 6.98
CA GLU A 172 10.21 4.31 5.91
C GLU A 172 10.43 3.47 4.65
N VAL A 173 9.37 3.28 3.86
CA VAL A 173 9.43 2.59 2.58
C VAL A 173 9.38 3.61 1.45
N VAL A 174 10.47 3.66 0.68
CA VAL A 174 10.52 4.43 -0.55
C VAL A 174 9.94 3.59 -1.68
N GLN A 175 9.01 4.16 -2.42
CA GLN A 175 8.39 3.57 -3.60
C GLN A 175 8.66 4.45 -4.81
N VAL A 176 9.19 3.87 -5.87
CA VAL A 176 9.46 4.57 -7.14
C VAL A 176 8.44 4.13 -8.15
N TYR A 177 7.69 5.08 -8.66
CA TYR A 177 6.68 4.87 -9.70
C TYR A 177 7.13 5.50 -10.99
N ILE A 178 6.78 4.86 -12.10
CA ILE A 178 7.02 5.35 -13.43
C ILE A 178 5.69 5.62 -14.14
N ALA A 179 5.62 6.76 -14.81
CA ALA A 179 4.56 7.09 -15.76
C ALA A 179 5.09 6.81 -17.17
N LYS A 180 4.58 5.78 -17.81
CA LYS A 180 4.97 5.40 -19.17
C LYS A 180 4.31 6.33 -20.19
N PRO A 181 4.99 6.67 -21.31
CA PRO A 181 4.34 7.41 -22.39
C PRO A 181 3.11 6.68 -22.90
N GLN A 182 2.01 7.40 -23.03
CA GLN A 182 0.78 6.86 -23.59
C GLN A 182 0.93 6.65 -25.09
N GLY A 183 0.32 5.59 -25.62
CA GLY A 183 0.37 5.20 -27.03
C GLY A 183 -0.90 4.46 -27.43
N LYS A 184 -0.81 3.58 -28.42
CA LYS A 184 -1.97 2.81 -28.92
C LYS A 184 -2.53 1.84 -27.89
N LEU A 185 -1.69 1.29 -27.02
CA LEU A 185 -2.06 0.23 -26.09
C LEU A 185 -2.91 0.72 -24.92
N GLY A 186 -2.90 2.01 -24.61
CA GLY A 186 -3.37 2.47 -23.30
C GLY A 186 -2.49 1.91 -22.19
N LYS A 187 -2.17 2.69 -21.17
CA LYS A 187 -1.29 2.24 -20.07
C LYS A 187 -1.80 2.79 -18.74
N PRO A 188 -1.53 2.09 -17.63
CA PRO A 188 -1.77 2.67 -16.31
C PRO A 188 -1.07 4.02 -16.15
N ALA A 189 -1.68 4.93 -15.39
CA ALA A 189 -1.14 6.27 -15.16
C ALA A 189 0.27 6.20 -14.54
N LYS A 190 0.47 5.22 -13.66
CA LYS A 190 1.78 4.90 -13.08
C LYS A 190 1.89 3.43 -12.69
N GLU A 191 3.11 2.92 -12.66
CA GLU A 191 3.42 1.56 -12.21
C GLU A 191 4.60 1.58 -11.24
N LEU A 192 4.56 0.75 -10.22
CA LEU A 192 5.65 0.58 -9.26
C LEU A 192 6.85 -0.06 -9.96
N ALA A 193 7.97 0.66 -10.02
CA ALA A 193 9.20 0.21 -10.66
C ALA A 193 10.19 -0.39 -9.64
N ALA A 194 10.28 0.22 -8.46
CA ALA A 194 11.16 -0.26 -7.40
C ALA A 194 10.65 0.19 -6.03
N PHE A 195 11.00 -0.54 -5.00
CA PHE A 195 10.77 -0.13 -3.62
C PHE A 195 11.87 -0.68 -2.70
N GLU A 196 12.14 0.05 -1.64
CA GLU A 196 13.09 -0.37 -0.61
C GLU A 196 12.74 0.29 0.72
N LYS A 197 12.98 -0.43 1.83
CA LYS A 197 12.78 0.07 3.19
C LYS A 197 14.11 0.56 3.75
N THR A 198 14.11 1.71 4.41
CA THR A 198 15.28 2.22 5.13
C THR A 198 15.69 1.27 6.26
N ARG A 199 16.95 1.34 6.69
CA ARG A 199 17.28 0.91 8.04
C ARG A 199 16.49 1.74 9.06
N GLU A 200 16.56 1.37 10.32
CA GLU A 200 16.01 2.20 11.39
C GLU A 200 16.79 3.51 11.49
N LEU A 201 16.08 4.63 11.41
CA LEU A 201 16.62 5.97 11.47
C LEU A 201 16.26 6.62 12.81
N GLN A 202 17.25 7.11 13.53
CA GLN A 202 17.06 7.93 14.73
C GLN A 202 16.50 9.31 14.36
N PRO A 203 15.87 10.05 15.29
CA PRO A 203 15.46 11.42 15.06
C PRO A 203 16.60 12.29 14.49
N GLY A 204 16.36 12.96 13.38
CA GLY A 204 17.33 13.77 12.64
C GLY A 204 18.29 12.98 11.74
N GLU A 205 18.26 11.67 11.78
CA GLU A 205 19.14 10.85 10.96
C GLU A 205 18.62 10.70 9.53
N SER A 206 19.55 10.62 8.56
CA SER A 206 19.24 10.44 7.14
C SER A 206 19.91 9.20 6.57
N GLN A 207 19.27 8.64 5.56
CA GLN A 207 19.82 7.58 4.71
C GLN A 207 19.71 8.00 3.26
N LEU A 208 20.76 7.77 2.49
CA LEU A 208 20.76 7.90 1.06
C LEU A 208 20.58 6.51 0.45
N MET A 209 19.54 6.34 -0.35
CA MET A 209 19.17 5.10 -1.01
C MET A 209 19.33 5.24 -2.52
N ILE A 210 19.71 4.17 -3.19
CA ILE A 210 19.79 4.12 -4.67
C ILE A 210 18.96 2.92 -5.12
N LEU A 211 17.78 3.19 -5.61
CA LEU A 211 16.89 2.18 -6.16
C LEU A 211 17.16 2.07 -7.68
N THR A 212 17.26 0.86 -8.16
CA THR A 212 17.49 0.59 -9.60
C THR A 212 16.48 -0.40 -10.14
N TRP A 213 16.15 -0.28 -11.42
CA TRP A 213 15.27 -1.20 -12.14
C TRP A 213 15.68 -1.30 -13.61
N GLU A 214 15.28 -2.37 -14.27
CA GLU A 214 15.58 -2.58 -15.67
C GLU A 214 14.63 -1.76 -16.57
N ILE A 215 15.16 -1.20 -17.67
CA ILE A 215 14.31 -0.52 -18.67
C ILE A 215 13.30 -1.50 -19.27
N ASN A 216 13.68 -2.76 -19.45
CA ASN A 216 12.81 -3.78 -19.99
C ASN A 216 11.60 -4.10 -19.11
N ASP A 217 11.68 -3.89 -17.79
CA ASP A 217 10.54 -4.07 -16.87
C ASP A 217 9.44 -3.03 -17.14
N MET A 218 9.78 -1.96 -17.87
CA MET A 218 8.84 -0.92 -18.27
C MET A 218 8.18 -1.21 -19.64
N ALA A 219 8.56 -2.29 -20.31
CA ALA A 219 7.97 -2.65 -21.61
C ALA A 219 6.50 -3.03 -21.45
N SER A 220 5.72 -2.81 -22.49
CA SER A 220 4.34 -3.28 -22.60
C SER A 220 4.24 -4.24 -23.75
N TYR A 221 3.46 -5.30 -23.57
CA TYR A 221 3.21 -6.28 -24.62
C TYR A 221 2.11 -5.77 -25.55
N ASP A 222 2.29 -6.00 -26.85
CA ASP A 222 1.31 -5.74 -27.91
C ASP A 222 0.98 -7.09 -28.54
N ASP A 223 -0.26 -7.51 -28.44
CA ASP A 223 -0.75 -8.79 -28.92
C ASP A 223 -1.42 -8.73 -30.31
N LEU A 224 -1.32 -7.57 -30.99
CA LEU A 224 -1.91 -7.32 -32.33
C LEU A 224 -0.89 -7.53 -33.46
#